data_2331945f4c921f8983cddc68de5b156a
#
_entry.id   2331945f4c921f8983cddc68de5b156a
#
_cell.length_a   1.000
_cell.length_b   1.000
_cell.length_c   1.000
_cell.angle_alpha   90.00
_cell.angle_beta   90.00
_cell.angle_gamma   90.00
#
_symmetry.space_group_name_H-M   'P 1'
#
loop_
_entity.id
_entity.type
_entity.pdbx_description
1 polymer ?
#
loop_
_entity_poly.entity_id
_entity_poly.type
_entity_poly.pdbx_seq_one_letter_code
_entity_poly.pdbx_strand_id
1 'polypeptide(L)'
;MASSFLFSGEFAAFGALALSLAGLAAACYTDLSSRRIPNRLNLVIGFGLLALHLSARGLSGLSAAGLAFVICFSIGLLLYFIGALGAGDVKLLAALSLALDPGLAWHLLARIALAGGILGIARLIADGNFRNALFGLLSRARRAKAQDSSVPYAVAITAGWLWMLSSSFGWLL
;
A
#
# COMPACT_ATOMS: atom_id res chain seq x y z
N MET A 1 -14.42 -7.40 -18.39
CA MET A 1 -14.22 -7.29 -16.91
C MET A 1 -12.96 -6.51 -16.50
N ALA A 2 -11.93 -6.39 -17.35
CA ALA A 2 -10.73 -5.58 -17.05
C ALA A 2 -11.00 -4.06 -16.98
N SER A 3 -11.99 -3.55 -17.70
CA SER A 3 -12.35 -2.11 -17.75
C SER A 3 -13.01 -1.60 -16.45
N SER A 4 -13.46 -2.46 -15.58
CA SER A 4 -14.03 -2.09 -14.26
C SER A 4 -13.01 -2.03 -13.15
N PHE A 5 -11.71 -2.30 -13.45
CA PHE A 5 -10.69 -2.47 -12.43
C PHE A 5 -10.30 -1.17 -11.73
N LEU A 6 -10.14 -0.09 -12.48
CA LEU A 6 -9.79 1.20 -11.90
C LEU A 6 -10.88 2.25 -12.17
N PHE A 7 -11.29 2.46 -13.44
CA PHE A 7 -12.25 3.51 -13.80
C PHE A 7 -13.01 3.15 -15.08
N SER A 8 -14.22 3.68 -15.22
CA SER A 8 -15.07 3.50 -16.39
C SER A 8 -14.65 4.28 -17.64
N GLY A 9 -13.59 5.12 -17.54
CA GLY A 9 -13.07 5.92 -18.66
C GLY A 9 -11.59 5.65 -18.89
N GLU A 10 -11.18 5.43 -20.15
CA GLU A 10 -9.77 5.13 -20.47
C GLU A 10 -8.79 6.19 -19.98
N PHE A 11 -9.10 7.48 -20.18
CA PHE A 11 -8.25 8.59 -19.74
C PHE A 11 -8.07 8.62 -18.21
N ALA A 12 -9.14 8.41 -17.46
CA ALA A 12 -9.09 8.40 -16.01
C ALA A 12 -8.33 7.16 -15.49
N ALA A 13 -8.47 6.02 -16.16
CA ALA A 13 -7.73 4.80 -15.84
C ALA A 13 -6.22 4.98 -16.06
N PHE A 14 -5.82 5.52 -17.22
CA PHE A 14 -4.41 5.82 -17.49
C PHE A 14 -3.84 6.87 -16.54
N GLY A 15 -4.60 7.93 -16.26
CA GLY A 15 -4.22 8.97 -15.31
C GLY A 15 -4.00 8.41 -13.89
N ALA A 16 -4.91 7.56 -13.42
CA ALA A 16 -4.79 6.92 -12.11
C ALA A 16 -3.62 5.94 -12.04
N LEU A 17 -3.40 5.17 -13.11
CA LEU A 17 -2.24 4.28 -13.22
C LEU A 17 -0.93 5.09 -13.18
N ALA A 18 -0.81 6.11 -14.01
CA ALA A 18 0.38 6.95 -14.06
C ALA A 18 0.66 7.66 -12.73
N LEU A 19 -0.38 8.24 -12.11
CA LEU A 19 -0.26 8.92 -10.82
C LEU A 19 0.12 7.96 -9.70
N SER A 20 -0.49 6.77 -9.66
CA SER A 20 -0.16 5.77 -8.63
C SER A 20 1.26 5.24 -8.79
N LEU A 21 1.71 4.93 -10.01
CA LEU A 21 3.07 4.46 -10.26
C LEU A 21 4.12 5.54 -9.96
N ALA A 22 3.91 6.77 -10.42
CA ALA A 22 4.81 7.89 -10.12
C ALA A 22 4.86 8.18 -8.61
N GLY A 23 3.70 8.17 -7.95
CA GLY A 23 3.60 8.36 -6.51
C GLY A 23 4.30 7.25 -5.72
N LEU A 24 4.14 5.99 -6.11
CA LEU A 24 4.81 4.85 -5.50
C LEU A 24 6.33 4.89 -5.72
N ALA A 25 6.79 5.26 -6.92
CA ALA A 25 8.22 5.44 -7.19
C ALA A 25 8.83 6.54 -6.30
N ALA A 26 8.14 7.68 -6.17
CA ALA A 26 8.56 8.76 -5.28
C ALA A 26 8.52 8.33 -3.80
N ALA A 27 7.50 7.58 -3.38
CA ALA A 27 7.40 7.06 -2.03
C ALA A 27 8.54 6.07 -1.71
N CYS A 28 8.84 5.13 -2.62
CA CYS A 28 9.99 4.24 -2.48
C CYS A 28 11.31 5.00 -2.39
N TYR A 29 11.52 5.99 -3.26
CA TYR A 29 12.73 6.81 -3.25
C TYR A 29 12.90 7.54 -1.92
N THR A 30 11.86 8.20 -1.41
CA THR A 30 11.91 8.94 -0.14
C THR A 30 12.02 8.00 1.06
N ASP A 31 11.39 6.84 1.03
CA ASP A 31 11.47 5.85 2.10
C ASP A 31 12.89 5.23 2.18
N LEU A 32 13.48 4.88 1.03
CA LEU A 32 14.83 4.34 0.97
C LEU A 32 15.91 5.38 1.35
N SER A 33 15.72 6.66 0.97
CA SER A 33 16.71 7.70 1.20
C SER A 33 16.62 8.33 2.59
N SER A 34 15.41 8.60 3.08
CA SER A 34 15.19 9.35 4.33
C SER A 34 14.34 8.60 5.36
N ARG A 35 13.89 7.38 5.04
CA ARG A 35 12.98 6.57 5.87
C ARG A 35 11.72 7.34 6.31
N ARG A 36 11.26 8.25 5.45
CA ARG A 36 10.07 9.08 5.68
C ARG A 36 9.36 9.35 4.38
N ILE A 37 8.05 9.11 4.37
CA ILE A 37 7.17 9.48 3.25
C ILE A 37 6.58 10.86 3.56
N PRO A 38 6.84 11.89 2.71
CA PRO A 38 6.30 13.22 2.95
C PRO A 38 4.77 13.24 2.91
N ASN A 39 4.14 13.93 3.87
CA ASN A 39 2.68 14.09 3.86
C ASN A 39 2.16 14.74 2.58
N ARG A 40 2.92 15.67 2.00
CA ARG A 40 2.59 16.34 0.73
C ARG A 40 2.45 15.34 -0.42
N LEU A 41 3.31 14.33 -0.48
CA LEU A 41 3.24 13.28 -1.49
C LEU A 41 1.94 12.49 -1.36
N ASN A 42 1.58 12.05 -0.15
CA ASN A 42 0.34 11.32 0.11
C ASN A 42 -0.91 12.16 -0.21
N LEU A 43 -0.87 13.46 0.05
CA LEU A 43 -1.97 14.38 -0.30
C LEU A 43 -2.13 14.52 -1.82
N VAL A 44 -1.01 14.69 -2.56
CA VAL A 44 -1.04 14.80 -4.03
C VAL A 44 -1.60 13.52 -4.64
N ILE A 45 -1.14 12.35 -4.19
CA ILE A 45 -1.65 11.05 -4.65
C ILE A 45 -3.15 10.94 -4.33
N GLY A 46 -3.54 11.17 -3.08
CA GLY A 46 -4.91 10.99 -2.63
C GLY A 46 -5.91 11.93 -3.32
N PHE A 47 -5.63 13.23 -3.36
CA PHE A 47 -6.51 14.19 -4.04
C PHE A 47 -6.53 13.99 -5.55
N GLY A 48 -5.38 13.64 -6.17
CA GLY A 48 -5.32 13.36 -7.60
C GLY A 48 -6.13 12.11 -7.98
N LEU A 49 -5.99 11.02 -7.23
CA LEU A 49 -6.78 9.80 -7.45
C LEU A 49 -8.27 10.03 -7.20
N LEU A 50 -8.63 10.79 -6.15
CA LEU A 50 -10.02 11.17 -5.88
C LEU A 50 -10.61 12.00 -7.00
N ALA A 51 -9.88 12.99 -7.52
CA ALA A 51 -10.33 13.84 -8.63
C ALA A 51 -10.55 13.01 -9.91
N LEU A 52 -9.63 12.07 -10.22
CA LEU A 52 -9.78 11.16 -11.34
C LEU A 52 -10.97 10.21 -11.14
N HIS A 53 -11.18 9.71 -9.94
CA HIS A 53 -12.33 8.87 -9.62
C HIS A 53 -13.66 9.62 -9.80
N LEU A 54 -13.73 10.86 -9.30
CA LEU A 54 -14.90 11.72 -9.49
C LEU A 54 -15.17 12.06 -10.96
N SER A 55 -14.12 12.31 -11.75
CA SER A 55 -14.26 12.57 -13.19
C SER A 55 -14.79 11.37 -13.97
N ALA A 56 -14.46 10.14 -13.55
CA ALA A 56 -14.84 8.92 -14.21
C ALA A 56 -16.23 8.39 -13.81
N ARG A 57 -16.57 8.47 -12.53
CA ARG A 57 -17.77 7.84 -11.96
C ARG A 57 -18.74 8.85 -11.29
N GLY A 58 -18.37 10.12 -11.26
CA GLY A 58 -19.16 11.15 -10.60
C GLY A 58 -19.33 10.90 -9.09
N LEU A 59 -20.35 11.51 -8.49
CA LEU A 59 -20.63 11.36 -7.06
C LEU A 59 -21.04 9.94 -6.65
N SER A 60 -21.57 9.12 -7.58
CA SER A 60 -21.95 7.74 -7.28
C SER A 60 -20.74 6.84 -6.99
N GLY A 61 -19.55 7.16 -7.53
CA GLY A 61 -18.31 6.46 -7.23
C GLY A 61 -17.69 6.83 -5.88
N LEU A 62 -18.07 7.99 -5.32
CA LEU A 62 -17.44 8.52 -4.10
C LEU A 62 -17.67 7.61 -2.89
N SER A 63 -18.84 7.00 -2.77
CA SER A 63 -19.14 6.06 -1.68
C SER A 63 -18.25 4.81 -1.73
N ALA A 64 -17.98 4.28 -2.93
CA ALA A 64 -17.11 3.13 -3.13
C ALA A 64 -15.66 3.47 -2.78
N ALA A 65 -15.13 4.59 -3.32
CA ALA A 65 -13.79 5.09 -3.00
C ALA A 65 -13.63 5.40 -1.50
N GLY A 66 -14.64 6.04 -0.90
CA GLY A 66 -14.66 6.35 0.52
C GLY A 66 -14.64 5.08 1.39
N LEU A 67 -15.41 4.04 1.02
CA LEU A 67 -15.40 2.78 1.74
C LEU A 67 -14.06 2.05 1.61
N ALA A 68 -13.47 2.02 0.41
CA ALA A 68 -12.13 1.47 0.20
C ALA A 68 -11.07 2.21 1.05
N PHE A 69 -11.16 3.55 1.10
CA PHE A 69 -10.31 4.37 1.96
C PHE A 69 -10.46 4.00 3.44
N VAL A 70 -11.70 3.92 3.94
CA VAL A 70 -11.97 3.59 5.34
C VAL A 70 -11.43 2.20 5.68
N ILE A 71 -11.61 1.19 4.82
CA ILE A 71 -11.08 -0.16 5.02
C ILE A 71 -9.55 -0.12 5.13
N CYS A 72 -8.87 0.44 4.12
CA CYS A 72 -7.41 0.47 4.08
C CYS A 72 -6.81 1.33 5.19
N PHE A 73 -7.43 2.48 5.49
CA PHE A 73 -6.97 3.35 6.57
C PHE A 73 -7.13 2.70 7.94
N SER A 74 -8.28 2.07 8.23
CA SER A 74 -8.55 1.42 9.52
C SER A 74 -7.61 0.24 9.77
N ILE A 75 -7.41 -0.62 8.77
CA ILE A 75 -6.46 -1.73 8.87
C ILE A 75 -5.03 -1.23 8.97
N GLY A 76 -4.65 -0.24 8.16
CA GLY A 76 -3.34 0.39 8.24
C GLY A 76 -3.08 1.02 9.61
N LEU A 77 -4.09 1.68 10.19
CA LEU A 77 -4.00 2.28 11.51
C LEU A 77 -3.86 1.21 12.61
N LEU A 78 -4.58 0.10 12.50
CA LEU A 78 -4.42 -1.05 13.40
C LEU A 78 -2.99 -1.60 13.33
N LEU A 79 -2.45 -1.78 12.14
CA LEU A 79 -1.07 -2.23 11.92
C LEU A 79 -0.04 -1.22 12.45
N TYR A 80 -0.34 0.06 12.38
CA TYR A 80 0.48 1.11 12.98
C TYR A 80 0.52 1.01 14.51
N PHE A 81 -0.63 0.80 15.17
CA PHE A 81 -0.68 0.67 16.64
C PHE A 81 0.05 -0.55 17.17
N ILE A 82 0.09 -1.64 16.40
CA ILE A 82 0.89 -2.82 16.78
C ILE A 82 2.37 -2.69 16.37
N GLY A 83 2.76 -1.57 15.74
CA GLY A 83 4.15 -1.28 15.35
C GLY A 83 4.59 -2.01 14.08
N ALA A 84 3.65 -2.53 13.27
CA ALA A 84 3.96 -3.25 12.05
C ALA A 84 4.15 -2.31 10.84
N LEU A 85 3.50 -1.13 10.83
CA LEU A 85 3.54 -0.14 9.75
C LEU A 85 3.95 1.24 10.27
N GLY A 86 4.62 2.03 9.43
CA GLY A 86 4.87 3.44 9.69
C GLY A 86 3.65 4.33 9.42
N ALA A 87 3.54 5.48 10.09
CA ALA A 87 2.44 6.43 9.87
C ALA A 87 2.40 6.96 8.42
N GLY A 88 3.56 7.05 7.74
CA GLY A 88 3.66 7.43 6.34
C GLY A 88 3.05 6.40 5.40
N ASP A 89 3.31 5.10 5.68
CA ASP A 89 2.81 3.97 4.91
C ASP A 89 1.29 3.83 5.01
N VAL A 90 0.73 4.06 6.22
CA VAL A 90 -0.73 4.06 6.43
C VAL A 90 -1.41 5.11 5.55
N LYS A 91 -0.84 6.33 5.50
CA LYS A 91 -1.36 7.42 4.67
C LYS A 91 -1.23 7.12 3.17
N LEU A 92 -0.10 6.52 2.76
CA LEU A 92 0.12 6.10 1.37
C LEU A 92 -0.89 5.03 0.96
N LEU A 93 -1.09 4.01 1.80
CA LEU A 93 -2.06 2.95 1.57
C LEU A 93 -3.49 3.50 1.43
N ALA A 94 -3.87 4.39 2.33
CA ALA A 94 -5.16 5.07 2.30
C ALA A 94 -5.33 5.94 1.05
N ALA A 95 -4.30 6.69 0.65
CA ALA A 95 -4.33 7.50 -0.56
C ALA A 95 -4.52 6.66 -1.83
N LEU A 96 -3.78 5.54 -1.94
CA LEU A 96 -3.88 4.62 -3.07
C LEU A 96 -5.25 3.93 -3.16
N SER A 97 -5.87 3.63 -2.02
CA SER A 97 -7.17 2.96 -1.99
C SER A 97 -8.31 3.81 -2.56
N LEU A 98 -8.14 5.13 -2.70
CA LEU A 98 -9.11 6.01 -3.37
C LEU A 98 -9.27 5.72 -4.87
N ALA A 99 -8.34 4.96 -5.47
CA ALA A 99 -8.46 4.47 -6.84
C ALA A 99 -9.24 3.15 -6.96
N LEU A 100 -9.67 2.54 -5.85
CA LEU A 100 -10.16 1.17 -5.81
C LEU A 100 -11.63 1.08 -5.40
N ASP A 101 -12.27 0.02 -5.87
CA ASP A 101 -13.52 -0.44 -5.27
C ASP A 101 -13.24 -1.22 -3.97
N PRO A 102 -14.20 -1.30 -3.03
CA PRO A 102 -14.01 -1.95 -1.73
C PRO A 102 -13.55 -3.42 -1.82
N GLY A 103 -14.04 -4.16 -2.81
CA GLY A 103 -13.60 -5.53 -3.07
C GLY A 103 -12.11 -5.64 -3.40
N LEU A 104 -11.60 -4.69 -4.21
CA LEU A 104 -10.19 -4.63 -4.58
C LEU A 104 -9.29 -4.18 -3.42
N ALA A 105 -9.81 -3.39 -2.49
CA ALA A 105 -9.08 -2.98 -1.30
C ALA A 105 -8.62 -4.19 -0.46
N TRP A 106 -9.48 -5.22 -0.30
CA TRP A 106 -9.11 -6.47 0.39
C TRP A 106 -8.03 -7.24 -0.35
N HIS A 107 -8.12 -7.32 -1.69
CA HIS A 107 -7.10 -7.98 -2.51
C HIS A 107 -5.75 -7.23 -2.44
N LEU A 108 -5.77 -5.90 -2.41
CA LEU A 108 -4.57 -5.09 -2.22
C LEU A 108 -3.93 -5.36 -0.84
N LEU A 109 -4.72 -5.30 0.22
CA LEU A 109 -4.24 -5.56 1.59
C LEU A 109 -3.61 -6.95 1.73
N ALA A 110 -4.26 -7.99 1.17
CA ALA A 110 -3.72 -9.34 1.20
C ALA A 110 -2.37 -9.44 0.47
N ARG A 111 -2.23 -8.83 -0.71
CA ARG A 111 -0.98 -8.83 -1.48
C ARG A 111 0.13 -8.04 -0.81
N ILE A 112 -0.19 -6.89 -0.21
CA ILE A 112 0.76 -6.11 0.58
C ILE A 112 1.22 -6.90 1.80
N ALA A 113 0.30 -7.59 2.50
CA ALA A 113 0.65 -8.43 3.64
C ALA A 113 1.58 -9.57 3.25
N LEU A 114 1.32 -10.23 2.11
CA LEU A 114 2.20 -11.27 1.57
C LEU A 114 3.57 -10.71 1.17
N ALA A 115 3.61 -9.62 0.40
CA ALA A 115 4.85 -8.98 -0.03
C ALA A 115 5.68 -8.48 1.18
N GLY A 116 5.03 -7.82 2.14
CA GLY A 116 5.66 -7.35 3.37
C GLY A 116 6.16 -8.50 4.24
N GLY A 117 5.40 -9.60 4.34
CA GLY A 117 5.80 -10.82 5.04
C GLY A 117 7.05 -11.45 4.42
N ILE A 118 7.08 -11.58 3.08
CA ILE A 118 8.24 -12.11 2.35
C ILE A 118 9.47 -11.22 2.57
N LEU A 119 9.33 -9.90 2.41
CA LEU A 119 10.42 -8.94 2.64
C LEU A 119 10.90 -8.96 4.09
N GLY A 120 10.00 -9.05 5.06
CA GLY A 120 10.33 -9.16 6.47
C GLY A 120 11.13 -10.43 6.78
N ILE A 121 10.70 -11.59 6.25
CA ILE A 121 11.41 -12.86 6.40
C ILE A 121 12.78 -12.82 5.71
N ALA A 122 12.84 -12.31 4.48
CA ALA A 122 14.09 -12.17 3.74
C ALA A 122 15.11 -11.32 4.51
N ARG A 123 14.66 -10.23 5.13
CA ARG A 123 15.52 -9.39 5.95
C ARG A 123 15.99 -10.08 7.22
N LEU A 124 15.11 -10.81 7.92
CA LEU A 124 15.48 -11.58 9.10
C LEU A 124 16.55 -12.64 8.80
N ILE A 125 16.48 -13.25 7.62
CA ILE A 125 17.47 -14.22 7.15
C ILE A 125 18.79 -13.50 6.83
N ALA A 126 18.74 -12.37 6.12
CA ALA A 126 19.92 -11.59 5.73
C ALA A 126 20.67 -11.05 6.96
N ASP A 127 19.95 -10.60 7.99
CA ASP A 127 20.52 -10.10 9.24
C ASP A 127 21.04 -11.22 10.18
N GLY A 128 20.93 -12.51 9.79
CA GLY A 128 21.34 -13.67 10.61
C GLY A 128 20.51 -13.84 11.90
N ASN A 129 19.47 -13.06 12.07
CA ASN A 129 18.68 -13.02 13.30
C ASN A 129 17.40 -13.88 13.27
N PHE A 130 17.23 -14.70 12.23
CA PHE A 130 16.03 -15.54 12.03
C PHE A 130 15.71 -16.41 13.25
N ARG A 131 16.74 -17.10 13.80
CA ARG A 131 16.59 -17.95 14.98
C ARG A 131 16.19 -17.16 16.24
N ASN A 132 16.79 -15.98 16.43
CA ASN A 132 16.48 -15.10 17.56
C ASN A 132 15.10 -14.48 17.45
N ALA A 133 14.63 -14.15 16.23
CA ALA A 133 13.30 -13.66 15.98
C ALA A 133 12.23 -14.73 16.23
N LEU A 134 12.49 -15.98 15.81
CA LEU A 134 11.59 -17.10 16.08
C LEU A 134 11.43 -17.38 17.58
N PHE A 135 12.53 -17.37 18.33
CA PHE A 135 12.50 -17.47 19.79
C PHE A 135 11.91 -16.23 20.47
N GLY A 136 12.06 -15.05 19.86
CA GLY A 136 11.47 -13.79 20.36
C GLY A 136 9.95 -13.70 20.17
N LEU A 137 9.39 -14.37 19.16
CA LEU A 137 7.94 -14.51 19.00
C LEU A 137 7.31 -15.34 20.15
N LEU A 138 8.05 -16.32 20.66
CA LEU A 138 7.62 -17.18 21.76
C LEU A 138 7.83 -16.53 23.15
N SER A 139 8.74 -15.56 23.24
CA SER A 139 9.02 -14.83 24.48
C SER A 139 8.61 -13.35 24.32
N ARG A 140 7.55 -12.93 25.01
CA ARG A 140 7.01 -11.56 25.08
C ARG A 140 8.02 -10.45 25.44
N ALA A 141 9.30 -10.75 25.61
CA ALA A 141 10.28 -9.94 26.35
C ALA A 141 11.12 -8.96 25.50
N ARG A 142 10.96 -8.84 24.17
CA ARG A 142 11.86 -8.02 23.34
C ARG A 142 11.18 -7.03 22.36
N ARG A 143 10.09 -6.38 22.77
CA ARG A 143 9.49 -5.27 21.97
C ARG A 143 10.34 -3.99 21.91
N ALA A 144 11.40 -3.85 22.68
CA ALA A 144 12.14 -2.60 22.84
C ALA A 144 13.33 -2.40 21.89
N LYS A 145 13.73 -3.39 21.07
CA LYS A 145 14.95 -3.29 20.24
C LYS A 145 14.72 -3.46 18.74
N ALA A 146 13.46 -3.50 18.28
CA ALA A 146 13.11 -3.64 16.86
C ALA A 146 13.09 -2.31 16.09
N GLN A 147 13.49 -1.20 16.70
CA GLN A 147 13.31 0.14 16.14
C GLN A 147 14.37 0.53 15.09
N ASP A 148 15.47 -0.21 14.98
CA ASP A 148 16.56 0.12 14.04
C ASP A 148 16.57 -0.67 12.72
N SER A 149 15.75 -1.72 12.58
CA SER A 149 15.67 -2.53 11.37
C SER A 149 14.31 -2.39 10.67
N SER A 150 13.83 -1.16 10.46
CA SER A 150 12.58 -0.95 9.73
C SER A 150 12.74 -1.42 8.27
N VAL A 151 11.92 -2.39 7.89
CA VAL A 151 11.74 -2.79 6.49
C VAL A 151 11.15 -1.59 5.75
N PRO A 152 11.65 -1.19 4.57
CA PRO A 152 11.03 -0.13 3.79
C PRO A 152 9.66 -0.60 3.28
N TYR A 153 8.60 -0.28 4.01
CA TYR A 153 7.25 -0.75 3.70
C TYR A 153 6.69 -0.15 2.42
N ALA A 154 7.18 1.00 1.96
CA ALA A 154 6.85 1.55 0.65
C ALA A 154 7.14 0.55 -0.47
N VAL A 155 8.22 -0.25 -0.36
CA VAL A 155 8.57 -1.30 -1.31
C VAL A 155 7.53 -2.43 -1.28
N ALA A 156 7.06 -2.85 -0.10
CA ALA A 156 6.02 -3.86 0.03
C ALA A 156 4.68 -3.39 -0.56
N ILE A 157 4.30 -2.12 -0.31
CA ILE A 157 3.10 -1.52 -0.87
C ILE A 157 3.20 -1.47 -2.40
N THR A 158 4.35 -1.06 -2.93
CA THR A 158 4.61 -1.01 -4.37
C THR A 158 4.54 -2.41 -4.99
N ALA A 159 5.17 -3.40 -4.38
CA ALA A 159 5.12 -4.79 -4.86
C ALA A 159 3.69 -5.35 -4.86
N GLY A 160 2.92 -5.11 -3.80
CA GLY A 160 1.51 -5.50 -3.70
C GLY A 160 0.63 -4.82 -4.76
N TRP A 161 0.88 -3.54 -5.04
CA TRP A 161 0.18 -2.78 -6.07
C TRP A 161 0.51 -3.29 -7.47
N LEU A 162 1.79 -3.48 -7.80
CA LEU A 162 2.22 -4.04 -9.08
C LEU A 162 1.69 -5.45 -9.29
N TRP A 163 1.69 -6.29 -8.25
CA TRP A 163 1.08 -7.62 -8.32
C TRP A 163 -0.42 -7.54 -8.59
N MET A 164 -1.12 -6.59 -7.99
CA MET A 164 -2.53 -6.37 -8.27
C MET A 164 -2.75 -5.97 -9.73
N LEU A 165 -1.92 -5.09 -10.27
CA LEU A 165 -1.99 -4.69 -11.67
C LEU A 165 -1.70 -5.88 -12.60
N SER A 166 -0.62 -6.64 -12.38
CA SER A 166 -0.25 -7.77 -13.23
C SER A 166 -1.34 -8.83 -13.31
N SER A 167 -2.00 -9.12 -12.18
CA SER A 167 -3.12 -10.08 -12.16
C SER A 167 -4.36 -9.59 -12.90
N SER A 168 -4.48 -8.28 -13.12
CA SER A 168 -5.59 -7.68 -13.86
C SER A 168 -5.30 -7.60 -15.35
N PHE A 169 -4.03 -7.47 -15.73
CA PHE A 169 -3.59 -7.53 -17.12
C PHE A 169 -3.36 -8.96 -17.63
N GLY A 170 -3.12 -9.94 -16.75
CA GLY A 170 -2.89 -11.36 -17.10
C GLY A 170 -4.07 -12.07 -17.76
N TRP A 171 -5.24 -11.42 -17.90
CA TRP A 171 -6.37 -11.88 -18.69
C TRP A 171 -6.35 -11.33 -20.13
N LEU A 172 -5.32 -10.57 -20.51
CA LEU A 172 -5.14 -9.99 -21.84
C LEU A 172 -4.09 -10.76 -22.67
N LEU A 173 -3.44 -11.76 -22.13
CA LEU A 173 -2.55 -12.73 -22.80
C LEU A 173 -3.17 -14.13 -22.76
#